data_7ad057d08ab5251a68c454bdd5a10bf1
#
_entry.id   7ad057d08ab5251a68c454bdd5a10bf1
#
_cell.length_a   1.000
_cell.length_b   1.000
_cell.length_c   1.000
_cell.angle_alpha   90.00
_cell.angle_beta   90.00
_cell.angle_gamma   90.00
#
_symmetry.space_group_name_H-M   'P 1'
#
loop_
_entity.id
_entity.type
_entity.pdbx_description
1 polymer ?
#
loop_
_entity_poly.entity_id
_entity_poly.type
_entity_poly.pdbx_seq_one_letter_code
_entity_poly.pdbx_strand_id
1 'polypeptide(L)'
;MLTTNVDHCFQKAGFDTQGDYGLFQCSGPCCQETYENEGMVRRMVESQGFEIGADHRLICPENSTLKMSVPEKLVPYCPHCGRPMSMNLRCDDTFVEDEGWHQASDQYSEFLRRHRNVKTLFLDLGTGMNTPVIIKFPFWRMTAEWPDAMYAGINLGEAYAPDAIQAKAVCINEDIGSVLKEL
;
A
#
# COMPACT_ATOMS: atom_id res chain seq x y z
N MET A 1 -4.10 10.89 0.91
CA MET A 1 -4.53 9.58 1.46
C MET A 1 -3.28 8.85 1.92
N LEU A 2 -3.34 8.08 2.99
CA LEU A 2 -2.28 7.21 3.49
C LEU A 2 -2.74 5.76 3.35
N THR A 3 -1.90 4.88 2.85
CA THR A 3 -2.25 3.46 2.69
C THR A 3 -1.11 2.54 3.16
N THR A 4 -1.47 1.32 3.56
CA THR A 4 -0.55 0.21 3.80
C THR A 4 -0.75 -0.92 2.77
N ASN A 5 -1.64 -0.73 1.81
CA ASN A 5 -1.83 -1.67 0.72
C ASN A 5 -0.67 -1.54 -0.27
N VAL A 6 -0.22 -2.67 -0.77
CA VAL A 6 0.90 -2.78 -1.72
C VAL A 6 0.43 -3.22 -3.12
N ASP A 7 -0.87 -3.18 -3.37
CA ASP A 7 -1.55 -3.70 -4.56
C ASP A 7 -1.54 -2.77 -5.79
N HIS A 8 -0.73 -1.72 -5.78
CA HIS A 8 -0.61 -0.71 -6.83
C HIS A 8 -1.88 0.12 -7.12
N CYS A 9 -2.94 -0.03 -6.33
CA CYS A 9 -4.21 0.68 -6.56
C CYS A 9 -4.17 2.15 -6.14
N PHE A 10 -3.28 2.53 -5.24
CA PHE A 10 -3.27 3.84 -4.58
C PHE A 10 -2.09 4.76 -4.94
N GLN A 11 -1.13 4.34 -5.77
CA GLN A 11 0.04 5.16 -6.12
C GLN A 11 -0.33 6.52 -6.70
N LYS A 12 -1.41 6.58 -7.45
CA LYS A 12 -1.88 7.85 -8.04
C LYS A 12 -2.62 8.75 -7.05
N ALA A 13 -2.96 8.25 -5.88
CA ALA A 13 -3.89 8.91 -4.96
C ALA A 13 -3.33 9.15 -3.55
N GLY A 14 -2.16 8.61 -3.18
CA GLY A 14 -1.73 8.69 -1.79
C GLY A 14 -0.28 8.34 -1.52
N PHE A 15 0.02 8.16 -0.25
CA PHE A 15 1.31 7.74 0.26
C PHE A 15 1.25 6.27 0.66
N ASP A 16 2.02 5.45 -0.04
CA ASP A 16 2.22 4.04 0.25
C ASP A 16 3.44 3.86 1.17
N THR A 17 3.21 3.37 2.37
CA THR A 17 4.25 3.24 3.40
C THR A 17 4.95 1.89 3.41
N GLN A 18 4.33 0.87 2.80
CA GLN A 18 4.78 -0.54 2.84
C GLN A 18 5.43 -1.01 1.54
N GLY A 19 5.48 -0.14 0.53
CA GLY A 19 5.99 -0.45 -0.79
C GLY A 19 4.91 -0.84 -1.79
N ASP A 20 5.33 -1.37 -2.93
CA ASP A 20 4.50 -1.50 -4.12
C ASP A 20 4.85 -2.76 -4.92
N TYR A 21 3.86 -3.60 -5.19
CA TYR A 21 4.01 -4.74 -6.12
C TYR A 21 4.31 -4.32 -7.56
N GLY A 22 4.00 -3.09 -7.94
CA GLY A 22 4.32 -2.52 -9.26
C GLY A 22 5.78 -2.13 -9.43
N LEU A 23 6.61 -2.22 -8.37
CA LEU A 23 8.00 -1.79 -8.38
C LEU A 23 8.97 -2.92 -8.04
N PHE A 24 10.12 -2.94 -8.75
CA PHE A 24 11.30 -3.70 -8.36
C PHE A 24 12.31 -2.79 -7.66
N GLN A 25 13.10 -3.39 -6.79
CA GLN A 25 14.30 -2.81 -6.17
C GLN A 25 15.48 -3.78 -6.24
N CYS A 26 16.70 -3.30 -6.02
CA CYS A 26 17.86 -4.19 -5.85
C CYS A 26 17.69 -5.03 -4.58
N SER A 27 17.86 -6.36 -4.66
CA SER A 27 17.74 -7.25 -3.49
C SER A 27 18.79 -7.05 -2.41
N GLY A 28 19.90 -6.40 -2.74
CA GLY A 28 20.86 -5.91 -1.74
C GLY A 28 21.08 -4.44 -2.04
N PRO A 29 20.33 -3.52 -1.42
CA PRO A 29 20.15 -2.15 -1.86
C PRO A 29 21.49 -1.44 -2.09
N CYS A 30 21.89 -1.38 -3.37
CA CYS A 30 23.12 -0.71 -3.78
C CYS A 30 22.86 0.75 -4.22
N CYS A 31 21.61 1.12 -4.38
CA CYS A 31 21.10 2.45 -4.73
C CYS A 31 19.72 2.65 -4.14
N GLN A 32 19.23 3.88 -4.13
CA GLN A 32 17.91 4.27 -3.65
C GLN A 32 16.92 4.44 -4.82
N GLU A 33 16.97 3.51 -5.78
CA GLU A 33 16.12 3.54 -6.97
C GLU A 33 15.18 2.36 -7.01
N THR A 34 13.95 2.63 -7.45
CA THR A 34 12.96 1.62 -7.79
C THR A 34 12.66 1.64 -9.29
N TYR A 35 12.10 0.56 -9.81
CA TYR A 35 11.90 0.36 -11.24
C TYR A 35 10.52 -0.22 -11.51
N GLU A 36 9.74 0.41 -12.39
CA GLU A 36 8.45 -0.12 -12.84
C GLU A 36 8.61 -1.54 -13.41
N ASN A 37 7.74 -2.44 -12.98
CA ASN A 37 7.87 -3.85 -13.29
C ASN A 37 6.76 -4.42 -14.17
N GLU A 38 5.68 -3.70 -14.44
CA GLU A 38 4.50 -4.19 -15.14
C GLU A 38 4.86 -4.92 -16.45
N GLY A 39 5.66 -4.28 -17.31
CA GLY A 39 6.05 -4.86 -18.59
C GLY A 39 6.90 -6.14 -18.46
N MET A 40 7.69 -6.27 -17.40
CA MET A 40 8.48 -7.47 -17.13
C MET A 40 7.59 -8.59 -16.58
N VAL A 41 6.75 -8.27 -15.61
CA VAL A 41 5.81 -9.23 -14.98
C VAL A 41 4.84 -9.78 -16.03
N ARG A 42 4.31 -8.96 -16.92
CA ARG A 42 3.46 -9.42 -18.03
C ARG A 42 4.18 -10.49 -18.87
N ARG A 43 5.41 -10.23 -19.31
CA ARG A 43 6.20 -11.21 -20.08
C ARG A 43 6.51 -12.48 -19.30
N MET A 44 6.73 -12.38 -17.98
CA MET A 44 6.89 -13.56 -17.13
C MET A 44 5.64 -14.42 -17.12
N VAL A 45 4.48 -13.83 -16.87
CA VAL A 45 3.17 -14.50 -16.80
C VAL A 45 2.82 -15.14 -18.16
N GLU A 46 2.98 -14.41 -19.25
CA GLU A 46 2.77 -14.93 -20.61
C GLU A 46 3.72 -16.10 -20.92
N SER A 47 4.99 -16.03 -20.50
CA SER A 47 5.94 -17.12 -20.69
C SER A 47 5.59 -18.40 -19.93
N GLN A 48 4.79 -18.27 -18.89
CA GLN A 48 4.25 -19.39 -18.11
C GLN A 48 3.00 -20.03 -18.76
N GLY A 49 2.45 -19.40 -19.80
CA GLY A 49 1.31 -19.93 -20.57
C GLY A 49 -0.03 -19.30 -20.21
N PHE A 50 -0.04 -18.21 -19.42
CA PHE A 50 -1.24 -17.42 -19.20
C PHE A 50 -1.43 -16.39 -20.31
N GLU A 51 -2.68 -16.03 -20.56
CA GLU A 51 -3.07 -14.84 -21.30
C GLU A 51 -3.53 -13.74 -20.33
N ILE A 52 -3.36 -12.49 -20.74
CA ILE A 52 -3.81 -11.34 -19.94
C ILE A 52 -4.98 -10.69 -20.67
N GLY A 53 -6.16 -10.74 -20.08
CA GLY A 53 -7.38 -10.14 -20.61
C GLY A 53 -7.30 -8.60 -20.66
N ALA A 54 -8.22 -8.00 -21.41
CA ALA A 54 -8.34 -6.53 -21.47
C ALA A 54 -8.70 -5.89 -20.11
N ASP A 55 -9.25 -6.66 -19.20
CA ASP A 55 -9.56 -6.29 -17.81
C ASP A 55 -8.41 -6.59 -16.85
N HIS A 56 -7.21 -6.88 -17.37
CA HIS A 56 -5.99 -7.28 -16.65
C HIS A 56 -6.10 -8.59 -15.84
N ARG A 57 -7.15 -9.39 -16.04
CA ARG A 57 -7.26 -10.71 -15.43
C ARG A 57 -6.42 -11.73 -16.16
N LEU A 58 -5.86 -12.66 -15.38
CA LEU A 58 -5.16 -13.82 -15.92
C LEU A 58 -6.17 -14.82 -16.43
N ILE A 59 -5.98 -15.24 -17.68
CA ILE A 59 -6.78 -16.29 -18.33
C ILE A 59 -5.86 -17.51 -18.50
N CYS A 60 -6.34 -18.65 -17.99
CA CYS A 60 -5.69 -19.93 -18.26
C CYS A 60 -6.36 -20.52 -19.52
N PRO A 61 -5.66 -20.57 -20.68
CA PRO A 61 -6.26 -21.12 -21.89
C PRO A 61 -6.58 -22.61 -21.73
N GLU A 62 -7.71 -23.05 -22.27
CA GLU A 62 -8.07 -24.46 -22.31
C GLU A 62 -6.97 -25.28 -23.01
N ASN A 63 -6.55 -26.37 -22.39
CA ASN A 63 -5.45 -27.25 -22.86
C ASN A 63 -4.03 -26.63 -22.79
N SER A 64 -3.82 -25.51 -22.12
CA SER A 64 -2.48 -25.00 -21.89
C SER A 64 -1.74 -25.80 -20.82
N THR A 65 -0.44 -26.05 -21.03
CA THR A 65 0.43 -26.57 -19.97
C THR A 65 1.13 -25.41 -19.31
N LEU A 66 0.68 -25.06 -18.12
CA LEU A 66 1.31 -23.98 -17.33
C LEU A 66 2.70 -24.39 -16.86
N LYS A 67 3.65 -23.46 -16.97
CA LYS A 67 5.01 -23.63 -16.48
C LYS A 67 5.16 -22.93 -15.13
N MET A 68 5.81 -23.60 -14.17
CA MET A 68 6.10 -23.05 -12.84
C MET A 68 7.42 -22.27 -12.80
N SER A 69 8.00 -21.95 -13.95
CA SER A 69 9.26 -21.21 -14.06
C SER A 69 9.19 -20.20 -15.20
N VAL A 70 10.02 -19.17 -15.11
CA VAL A 70 10.21 -18.18 -16.16
C VAL A 70 11.58 -18.39 -16.83
N PRO A 71 11.75 -18.05 -18.11
CA PRO A 71 13.06 -18.05 -18.76
C PRO A 71 14.06 -17.13 -18.04
N GLU A 72 15.31 -17.53 -17.93
CA GLU A 72 16.38 -16.77 -17.27
C GLU A 72 16.49 -15.33 -17.76
N LYS A 73 16.30 -15.11 -19.06
CA LYS A 73 16.30 -13.76 -19.67
C LYS A 73 15.21 -12.80 -19.16
N LEU A 74 14.20 -13.33 -18.47
CA LEU A 74 13.14 -12.54 -17.83
C LEU A 74 13.37 -12.35 -16.33
N VAL A 75 14.42 -12.93 -15.74
CA VAL A 75 14.80 -12.64 -14.37
C VAL A 75 15.38 -11.21 -14.32
N PRO A 76 14.81 -10.30 -13.53
CA PRO A 76 15.29 -8.92 -13.45
C PRO A 76 16.58 -8.84 -12.64
N TYR A 77 17.55 -8.08 -13.17
CA TYR A 77 18.82 -7.80 -12.51
C TYR A 77 19.01 -6.30 -12.36
N CYS A 78 19.57 -5.90 -11.22
CA CYS A 78 19.88 -4.51 -10.94
C CYS A 78 20.87 -3.94 -11.98
N PRO A 79 20.55 -2.82 -12.65
CA PRO A 79 21.44 -2.23 -13.66
C PRO A 79 22.75 -1.68 -13.07
N HIS A 80 22.80 -1.39 -11.75
CA HIS A 80 23.99 -0.86 -11.11
C HIS A 80 24.97 -1.94 -10.66
N CYS A 81 24.49 -3.04 -10.07
CA CYS A 81 25.37 -4.04 -9.46
C CYS A 81 25.19 -5.47 -9.98
N GLY A 82 24.23 -5.71 -10.89
CA GLY A 82 23.98 -7.03 -11.47
C GLY A 82 23.37 -8.06 -10.50
N ARG A 83 22.99 -7.68 -9.28
CA ARG A 83 22.26 -8.59 -8.37
C ARG A 83 20.83 -8.79 -8.86
N PRO A 84 20.19 -9.92 -8.54
CA PRO A 84 18.75 -10.07 -8.76
C PRO A 84 17.95 -8.94 -8.11
N MET A 85 16.84 -8.58 -8.71
CA MET A 85 15.87 -7.67 -8.11
C MET A 85 14.85 -8.42 -7.26
N SER A 86 14.27 -7.74 -6.29
CA SER A 86 13.09 -8.14 -5.52
C SER A 86 11.95 -7.16 -5.75
N MET A 87 10.75 -7.50 -5.32
CA MET A 87 9.65 -6.53 -5.18
C MET A 87 10.03 -5.46 -4.16
N ASN A 88 9.64 -4.21 -4.40
CA ASN A 88 9.81 -3.14 -3.43
C ASN A 88 8.75 -3.25 -2.33
N LEU A 89 9.00 -4.11 -1.36
CA LEU A 89 8.10 -4.39 -0.25
C LEU A 89 8.84 -4.28 1.08
N ARG A 90 8.22 -3.64 2.07
CA ARG A 90 8.76 -3.52 3.43
C ARG A 90 8.55 -4.81 4.23
N CYS A 91 9.25 -5.86 3.87
CA CYS A 91 9.26 -7.13 4.60
C CYS A 91 10.49 -7.33 5.49
N ASP A 92 11.54 -6.55 5.26
CA ASP A 92 12.78 -6.55 6.03
C ASP A 92 13.48 -5.18 5.96
N ASP A 93 14.74 -5.09 6.40
CA ASP A 93 15.57 -3.89 6.41
C ASP A 93 16.22 -3.56 5.06
N THR A 94 15.92 -4.32 4.01
CA THR A 94 16.40 -4.03 2.64
C THR A 94 15.45 -3.15 1.83
N PHE A 95 14.33 -2.72 2.41
CA PHE A 95 13.37 -1.87 1.73
C PHE A 95 13.98 -0.56 1.25
N VAL A 96 13.80 -0.25 -0.03
CA VAL A 96 14.28 1.00 -0.64
C VAL A 96 13.19 2.07 -0.55
N GLU A 97 13.48 3.12 0.19
CA GLU A 97 12.72 4.37 0.20
C GLU A 97 13.30 5.28 -0.86
N ASP A 98 12.70 5.30 -2.04
CA ASP A 98 13.17 6.12 -3.15
C ASP A 98 12.78 7.61 -2.99
N GLU A 99 13.18 8.45 -3.95
CA GLU A 99 12.85 9.88 -3.91
C GLU A 99 11.33 10.13 -3.90
N GLY A 100 10.56 9.33 -4.63
CA GLY A 100 9.10 9.43 -4.67
C GLY A 100 8.47 9.12 -3.31
N TRP A 101 8.98 8.09 -2.63
CA TRP A 101 8.57 7.75 -1.27
C TRP A 101 8.86 8.89 -0.28
N HIS A 102 10.07 9.47 -0.32
CA HIS A 102 10.44 10.59 0.54
C HIS A 102 9.58 11.83 0.28
N GLN A 103 9.33 12.18 -0.98
CA GLN A 103 8.45 13.30 -1.34
C GLN A 103 7.02 13.09 -0.81
N ALA A 104 6.46 11.89 -0.93
CA ALA A 104 5.14 11.57 -0.40
C ALA A 104 5.09 11.65 1.14
N SER A 105 6.14 11.17 1.81
CA SER A 105 6.30 11.26 3.26
C SER A 105 6.34 12.71 3.75
N ASP A 106 7.10 13.56 3.06
CA ASP A 106 7.21 14.98 3.38
C ASP A 106 5.87 15.71 3.17
N GLN A 107 5.17 15.42 2.08
CA GLN A 107 3.84 15.98 1.81
C GLN A 107 2.83 15.56 2.87
N TYR A 108 2.85 14.30 3.31
CA TYR A 108 1.99 13.82 4.38
C TYR A 108 2.31 14.50 5.71
N SER A 109 3.58 14.62 6.07
CA SER A 109 4.04 15.30 7.28
C SER A 109 3.64 16.78 7.30
N GLU A 110 3.80 17.46 6.17
CA GLU A 110 3.39 18.85 6.01
C GLU A 110 1.86 19.02 6.06
N PHE A 111 1.10 18.08 5.49
CA PHE A 111 -0.34 18.06 5.62
C PHE A 111 -0.76 17.98 7.09
N LEU A 112 -0.20 17.05 7.85
CA LEU A 112 -0.49 16.91 9.28
C LEU A 112 -0.13 18.17 10.06
N ARG A 113 1.03 18.77 9.78
CA ARG A 113 1.48 20.00 10.44
C ARG A 113 0.50 21.16 10.23
N ARG A 114 -0.03 21.33 9.01
CA ARG A 114 -0.98 22.40 8.67
C ARG A 114 -2.35 22.20 9.28
N HIS A 115 -2.77 20.94 9.50
CA HIS A 115 -4.13 20.61 9.93
C HIS A 115 -4.27 20.36 11.43
N ARG A 116 -3.19 20.51 12.20
CA ARG A 116 -3.20 20.24 13.65
C ARG A 116 -4.21 21.07 14.46
N ASN A 117 -4.49 22.29 14.04
CA ASN A 117 -5.34 23.25 14.75
C ASN A 117 -6.62 23.59 13.97
N VAL A 118 -7.05 22.72 13.08
CA VAL A 118 -8.32 22.87 12.34
C VAL A 118 -9.18 21.63 12.53
N LYS A 119 -10.47 21.72 12.23
CA LYS A 119 -11.37 20.56 12.26
C LYS A 119 -10.86 19.49 11.31
N THR A 120 -10.44 18.37 11.87
CA THR A 120 -9.86 17.26 11.11
C THR A 120 -10.59 15.97 11.41
N LEU A 121 -10.98 15.25 10.37
CA LEU A 121 -11.52 13.90 10.48
C LEU A 121 -10.44 12.90 10.02
N PHE A 122 -10.02 12.02 10.91
CA PHE A 122 -9.23 10.85 10.58
C PHE A 122 -10.16 9.70 10.20
N LEU A 123 -10.32 9.48 8.89
CA LEU A 123 -11.15 8.41 8.35
C LEU A 123 -10.28 7.16 8.11
N ASP A 124 -10.55 6.11 8.86
CA ASP A 124 -9.90 4.81 8.78
C ASP A 124 -10.82 3.82 8.06
N LEU A 125 -10.39 3.36 6.89
CA LEU A 125 -11.12 2.43 6.05
C LEU A 125 -10.43 1.06 6.05
N GLY A 126 -10.86 0.17 6.92
CA GLY A 126 -10.44 -1.23 6.93
C GLY A 126 -9.05 -1.50 7.51
N THR A 127 -8.41 -0.55 8.20
CA THR A 127 -7.13 -0.85 8.86
C THR A 127 -7.35 -1.85 10.00
N GLY A 128 -6.76 -3.03 9.88
CA GLY A 128 -6.81 -4.08 10.90
C GLY A 128 -5.76 -3.92 12.00
N MET A 129 -5.72 -4.90 12.92
CA MET A 129 -4.74 -4.96 14.02
C MET A 129 -3.45 -5.69 13.64
N ASN A 130 -3.28 -6.11 12.39
CA ASN A 130 -2.03 -6.71 11.93
C ASN A 130 -0.89 -5.70 11.83
N THR A 131 -1.17 -4.48 11.34
CA THR A 131 -0.19 -3.40 11.20
C THR A 131 -0.74 -2.05 11.70
N PRO A 132 -1.25 -1.97 12.94
CA PRO A 132 -1.94 -0.77 13.44
C PRO A 132 -1.01 0.42 13.66
N VAL A 133 0.29 0.16 13.80
CA VAL A 133 1.31 1.17 14.15
C VAL A 133 1.49 2.25 13.09
N ILE A 134 1.10 2.00 11.84
CA ILE A 134 1.31 2.91 10.73
C ILE A 134 0.16 3.91 10.57
N ILE A 135 -1.08 3.44 10.69
CA ILE A 135 -2.27 4.29 10.48
C ILE A 135 -3.10 4.39 11.77
N LYS A 136 -3.60 3.27 12.28
CA LYS A 136 -4.59 3.23 13.34
C LYS A 136 -4.10 3.91 14.63
N PHE A 137 -2.95 3.53 15.17
CA PHE A 137 -2.40 4.13 16.38
C PHE A 137 -2.01 5.60 16.22
N PRO A 138 -1.37 6.04 15.12
CA PRO A 138 -1.16 7.45 14.85
C PRO A 138 -2.46 8.26 14.79
N PHE A 139 -3.52 7.75 14.14
CA PHE A 139 -4.82 8.42 14.07
C PHE A 139 -5.47 8.56 15.44
N TRP A 140 -5.45 7.50 16.26
CA TRP A 140 -5.95 7.56 17.63
C TRP A 140 -5.19 8.57 18.48
N ARG A 141 -3.84 8.57 18.39
CA ARG A 141 -3.01 9.53 19.12
C ARG A 141 -3.31 10.97 18.69
N MET A 142 -3.36 11.24 17.40
CA MET A 142 -3.69 12.59 16.90
C MET A 142 -5.11 13.01 17.27
N THR A 143 -6.07 12.09 17.27
CA THR A 143 -7.43 12.36 17.74
C THR A 143 -7.46 12.74 19.24
N ALA A 144 -6.65 12.08 20.05
CA ALA A 144 -6.54 12.43 21.48
C ALA A 144 -5.88 13.80 21.69
N GLU A 145 -4.81 14.09 20.96
CA GLU A 145 -3.97 15.28 21.15
C GLU A 145 -4.56 16.54 20.50
N TRP A 146 -5.24 16.43 19.37
CA TRP A 146 -5.73 17.59 18.62
C TRP A 146 -7.12 18.01 19.12
N PRO A 147 -7.34 19.30 19.44
CA PRO A 147 -8.59 19.74 20.05
C PRO A 147 -9.83 19.47 19.20
N ASP A 148 -9.75 19.75 17.90
CA ASP A 148 -10.87 19.68 16.96
C ASP A 148 -10.80 18.46 16.02
N ALA A 149 -10.03 17.43 16.40
CA ALA A 149 -9.97 16.19 15.64
C ALA A 149 -11.05 15.19 16.05
N MET A 150 -11.52 14.45 15.08
CA MET A 150 -12.40 13.29 15.24
C MET A 150 -11.83 12.09 14.49
N TYR A 151 -12.19 10.90 14.95
CA TYR A 151 -11.86 9.63 14.30
C TYR A 151 -13.14 8.97 13.79
N ALA A 152 -13.11 8.43 12.58
CA ALA A 152 -14.14 7.53 12.08
C ALA A 152 -13.48 6.25 11.54
N GLY A 153 -13.86 5.11 12.11
CA GLY A 153 -13.38 3.79 11.67
C GLY A 153 -14.50 2.97 11.07
N ILE A 154 -14.34 2.54 9.82
CA ILE A 154 -15.26 1.62 9.16
C ILE A 154 -14.50 0.32 8.91
N ASN A 155 -14.91 -0.76 9.57
CA ASN A 155 -14.24 -2.06 9.44
C ASN A 155 -15.19 -3.18 9.87
N LEU A 156 -15.32 -4.20 9.05
CA LEU A 156 -16.11 -5.38 9.39
C LEU A 156 -15.35 -6.27 10.38
N GLY A 157 -15.86 -6.38 11.61
CA GLY A 157 -15.30 -7.21 12.69
C GLY A 157 -14.32 -6.49 13.63
N GLU A 158 -13.66 -5.40 13.20
CA GLU A 158 -12.64 -4.69 13.99
C GLU A 158 -12.88 -3.17 14.10
N ALA A 159 -14.15 -2.75 14.11
CA ALA A 159 -14.52 -1.33 14.24
C ALA A 159 -14.59 -0.92 15.71
N TYR A 160 -13.49 -0.42 16.27
CA TYR A 160 -13.46 0.10 17.64
C TYR A 160 -12.46 1.24 17.79
N ALA A 161 -12.60 2.00 18.87
CA ALA A 161 -11.66 3.03 19.27
C ALA A 161 -11.37 2.90 20.78
N PRO A 162 -10.16 3.26 21.26
CA PRO A 162 -9.84 3.22 22.68
C PRO A 162 -10.66 4.23 23.48
N ASP A 163 -10.89 3.94 24.77
CA ASP A 163 -11.68 4.77 25.68
C ASP A 163 -11.24 6.24 25.69
N ALA A 164 -9.94 6.47 25.57
CA ALA A 164 -9.35 7.81 25.56
C ALA A 164 -9.89 8.76 24.46
N ILE A 165 -10.42 8.21 23.37
CA ILE A 165 -10.96 9.00 22.25
C ILE A 165 -12.43 8.68 21.95
N GLN A 166 -13.10 7.88 22.77
CA GLN A 166 -14.45 7.40 22.47
C GLN A 166 -15.46 8.54 22.27
N ALA A 167 -15.32 9.64 23.01
CA ALA A 167 -16.15 10.83 22.83
C ALA A 167 -15.91 11.60 21.51
N LYS A 168 -14.82 11.30 20.83
CA LYS A 168 -14.40 11.89 19.54
C LYS A 168 -14.37 10.86 18.41
N ALA A 169 -14.95 9.68 18.62
CA ALA A 169 -14.86 8.58 17.66
C ALA A 169 -16.24 8.07 17.22
N VAL A 170 -16.35 7.72 15.96
CA VAL A 170 -17.47 6.96 15.38
C VAL A 170 -16.89 5.67 14.79
N CYS A 171 -17.39 4.53 15.25
CA CYS A 171 -16.96 3.22 14.76
C CYS A 171 -18.14 2.48 14.16
N ILE A 172 -18.03 2.11 12.88
CA ILE A 172 -19.07 1.44 12.11
C ILE A 172 -18.59 0.04 11.76
N ASN A 173 -19.23 -0.97 12.37
CA ASN A 173 -18.92 -2.38 12.12
C ASN A 173 -19.75 -2.90 10.94
N GLU A 174 -19.32 -2.54 9.72
CA GLU A 174 -20.05 -2.87 8.48
C GLU A 174 -19.06 -2.90 7.30
N ASP A 175 -19.50 -3.45 6.16
CA ASP A 175 -18.76 -3.41 4.91
C ASP A 175 -18.58 -1.97 4.43
N ILE A 176 -17.32 -1.62 4.09
CA ILE A 176 -16.95 -0.26 3.68
C ILE A 176 -17.74 0.19 2.45
N GLY A 177 -17.89 -0.71 1.46
CA GLY A 177 -18.61 -0.40 0.23
C GLY A 177 -20.10 -0.16 0.47
N SER A 178 -20.69 -0.84 1.45
CA SER A 178 -22.08 -0.63 1.85
C SER A 178 -22.25 0.73 2.51
N VAL A 179 -21.40 1.06 3.48
CA VAL A 179 -21.47 2.36 4.18
C VAL A 179 -21.26 3.53 3.22
N LEU A 180 -20.24 3.45 2.34
CA LEU A 180 -19.93 4.56 1.41
C LEU A 180 -21.01 4.78 0.33
N LYS A 181 -21.89 3.81 0.08
CA LYS A 181 -23.03 3.98 -0.83
C LYS A 181 -24.20 4.71 -0.20
N GLU A 182 -24.26 4.78 1.13
CA GLU A 182 -25.33 5.42 1.87
C GLU A 182 -25.01 6.87 2.27
N LEU A 183 -23.76 7.31 2.06
CA LEU A 183 -23.28 8.68 2.28
C LEU A 183 -23.48 9.55 1.03
#